data_37fba13f579c56e3010fbe12f6a32a56
#
_entry.id   37fba13f579c56e3010fbe12f6a32a56
#
_cell.length_a   1.000
_cell.length_b   1.000
_cell.length_c   1.000
_cell.angle_alpha   90.00
_cell.angle_beta   90.00
_cell.angle_gamma   90.00
#
_symmetry.space_group_name_H-M   'P 1'
#
loop_
_entity.id
_entity.type
_entity.pdbx_description
1 polymer ?
#
loop_
_entity_poly.entity_id
_entity_poly.type
_entity_poly.pdbx_seq_one_letter_code
_entity_poly.pdbx_strand_id
1 'polypeptide(L)'
;VNQYCGQVRRNTLILVLPGSLLMLTNRTEDFRMTFCAFSRDLFAEAGFRLEPSFFRILRENPITYPPARIVEGASTWFQMAAYTYRDRNNVFRNTIIRNRLQNVLLEIYDKLQRYANMQQQTPETTTRQTELFHRFVALVHEHSSQQREVSFYADKLCISTRYLSTIVRNIAHSSAKEFIDRSVLLEIKMLLQSTDLSVQEIAYRLHFP
;
A
#
# COMPACT_ATOMS: atom_id res chain seq x y z
N VAL A 1 -3.46 11.62 -18.35
CA VAL A 1 -2.57 10.48 -18.09
C VAL A 1 -1.20 11.05 -17.89
N ASN A 2 -0.68 11.01 -16.65
CA ASN A 2 0.68 11.45 -16.39
C ASN A 2 1.63 10.43 -17.03
N GLN A 3 2.35 10.84 -18.06
CA GLN A 3 3.42 10.05 -18.66
C GLN A 3 4.73 10.40 -17.94
N TYR A 4 5.33 9.42 -17.29
CA TYR A 4 6.67 9.53 -16.78
C TYR A 4 7.63 8.92 -17.80
N CYS A 5 8.58 9.70 -18.30
CA CYS A 5 9.63 9.24 -19.20
C CYS A 5 10.98 9.31 -18.46
N GLY A 6 11.68 8.19 -18.38
CA GLY A 6 12.96 8.12 -17.67
C GLY A 6 13.91 7.12 -18.33
N GLN A 7 15.21 7.35 -18.15
CA GLN A 7 16.23 6.42 -18.61
C GLN A 7 16.43 5.31 -17.59
N VAL A 8 16.44 4.08 -18.09
CA VAL A 8 16.79 2.89 -17.29
C VAL A 8 18.29 2.62 -17.44
N ARG A 9 19.00 2.57 -16.33
CA ARG A 9 20.43 2.24 -16.29
C ARG A 9 20.66 1.05 -15.36
N ARG A 10 21.90 0.58 -15.29
CA ARG A 10 22.24 -0.51 -14.37
C ARG A 10 21.76 -0.22 -12.94
N ASN A 11 21.17 -1.21 -12.29
CA ASN A 11 20.66 -1.13 -10.92
C ASN A 11 19.46 -0.17 -10.73
N THR A 12 18.68 0.07 -11.78
CA THR A 12 17.40 0.77 -11.67
C THR A 12 16.35 -0.14 -11.07
N LEU A 13 15.60 0.36 -10.09
CA LEU A 13 14.38 -0.26 -9.59
C LEU A 13 13.17 0.48 -10.13
N ILE A 14 12.20 -0.28 -10.64
CA ILE A 14 10.94 0.24 -11.18
C ILE A 14 9.80 -0.39 -10.42
N LEU A 15 8.89 0.42 -9.89
CA LEU A 15 7.67 -0.04 -9.25
C LEU A 15 6.47 0.41 -10.07
N VAL A 16 5.80 -0.56 -10.69
CA VAL A 16 4.60 -0.34 -11.51
C VAL A 16 3.36 -0.61 -10.68
N LEU A 17 2.60 0.42 -10.36
CA LEU A 17 1.37 0.32 -9.59
C LEU A 17 0.17 -0.09 -10.46
N PRO A 18 -0.91 -0.66 -9.88
CA PRO A 18 -2.13 -0.99 -10.61
C PRO A 18 -2.66 0.21 -11.39
N GLY A 19 -3.00 -0.01 -12.66
CA GLY A 19 -3.48 1.03 -13.57
C GLY A 19 -2.39 1.83 -14.27
N SER A 20 -1.10 1.53 -14.02
CA SER A 20 0.04 2.12 -14.76
C SER A 20 0.43 1.23 -15.93
N LEU A 21 0.97 1.85 -16.97
CA LEU A 21 1.52 1.17 -18.15
C LEU A 21 3.03 1.40 -18.20
N LEU A 22 3.81 0.31 -18.28
CA LEU A 22 5.24 0.36 -18.53
C LEU A 22 5.50 0.05 -20.00
N MET A 23 6.16 0.99 -20.70
CA MET A 23 6.57 0.81 -22.08
C MET A 23 8.09 0.97 -22.18
N LEU A 24 8.76 -0.06 -22.68
CA LEU A 24 10.19 -0.03 -23.00
C LEU A 24 10.34 0.29 -24.48
N THR A 25 10.84 1.48 -24.82
CA THR A 25 10.93 1.94 -26.20
C THR A 25 12.25 1.55 -26.88
N ASN A 26 13.35 1.62 -26.14
CA ASN A 26 14.68 1.25 -26.64
C ASN A 26 15.40 0.39 -25.60
N ARG A 27 16.18 -0.57 -26.05
CA ARG A 27 17.01 -1.43 -25.20
C ARG A 27 18.35 -1.75 -25.87
N THR A 28 19.37 -1.95 -25.07
CA THR A 28 20.67 -2.49 -25.50
C THR A 28 20.60 -4.02 -25.58
N GLU A 29 21.54 -4.65 -26.28
CA GLU A 29 21.58 -6.12 -26.42
C GLU A 29 21.84 -6.83 -25.08
N ASP A 30 22.55 -6.19 -24.18
CA ASP A 30 22.87 -6.69 -22.83
C ASP A 30 21.78 -6.37 -21.77
N PHE A 31 20.68 -5.76 -22.18
CA PHE A 31 19.59 -5.43 -21.26
C PHE A 31 19.03 -6.68 -20.57
N ARG A 32 18.98 -6.65 -19.24
CA ARG A 32 18.39 -7.68 -18.39
C ARG A 32 17.45 -7.02 -17.38
N MET A 33 16.31 -7.66 -17.17
CA MET A 33 15.31 -7.22 -16.19
C MET A 33 14.77 -8.42 -15.44
N THR A 34 14.71 -8.31 -14.11
CA THR A 34 13.98 -9.25 -13.24
C THR A 34 12.73 -8.55 -12.74
N PHE A 35 11.60 -9.23 -12.77
CA PHE A 35 10.35 -8.66 -12.29
C PHE A 35 9.53 -9.66 -11.48
N CYS A 36 8.70 -9.15 -10.56
CA CYS A 36 7.61 -9.86 -9.94
C CYS A 36 6.29 -9.15 -10.26
N ALA A 37 5.26 -9.92 -10.57
CA ALA A 37 3.91 -9.43 -10.76
C ALA A 37 3.00 -9.97 -9.64
N PHE A 38 2.17 -9.10 -9.11
CA PHE A 38 1.20 -9.44 -8.05
C PHE A 38 -0.22 -9.11 -8.53
N SER A 39 -1.18 -9.92 -8.08
CA SER A 39 -2.58 -9.57 -8.28
C SER A 39 -2.92 -8.26 -7.55
N ARG A 40 -3.94 -7.56 -8.04
CA ARG A 40 -4.44 -6.34 -7.38
C ARG A 40 -4.85 -6.62 -5.94
N ASP A 41 -5.50 -7.75 -5.67
CA ASP A 41 -5.97 -8.11 -4.35
C ASP A 41 -4.81 -8.36 -3.38
N LEU A 42 -3.81 -9.16 -3.79
CA LEU A 42 -2.62 -9.41 -2.98
C LEU A 42 -1.86 -8.11 -2.66
N PHE A 43 -1.75 -7.22 -3.64
CA PHE A 43 -1.11 -5.92 -3.45
C PHE A 43 -1.92 -5.03 -2.48
N ALA A 44 -3.25 -5.02 -2.59
CA ALA A 44 -4.13 -4.28 -1.69
C ALA A 44 -4.06 -4.81 -0.25
N GLU A 45 -4.02 -6.14 -0.07
CA GLU A 45 -3.85 -6.77 1.24
C GLU A 45 -2.50 -6.44 1.87
N ALA A 46 -1.41 -6.55 1.10
CA ALA A 46 -0.07 -6.25 1.60
C ALA A 46 0.12 -4.76 1.94
N GLY A 47 -0.50 -3.87 1.15
CA GLY A 47 -0.42 -2.43 1.31
C GLY A 47 -1.47 -1.82 2.23
N PHE A 48 -2.33 -2.63 2.83
CA PHE A 48 -3.50 -2.16 3.60
C PHE A 48 -3.18 -1.19 4.73
N ARG A 49 -2.04 -1.38 5.41
CA ARG A 49 -1.59 -0.51 6.51
C ARG A 49 -0.79 0.70 6.06
N LEU A 50 -0.60 0.86 4.75
CA LEU A 50 0.19 1.96 4.20
C LEU A 50 -0.73 3.11 3.81
N GLU A 51 -0.25 4.32 4.06
CA GLU A 51 -1.00 5.53 3.75
C GLU A 51 -1.16 5.73 2.24
N PRO A 52 -2.30 6.28 1.80
CA PRO A 52 -2.50 6.63 0.39
C PRO A 52 -1.45 7.59 -0.18
N SER A 53 -0.89 8.46 0.66
CA SER A 53 0.23 9.35 0.32
C SER A 53 1.46 8.58 -0.18
N PHE A 54 1.75 7.42 0.41
CA PHE A 54 2.82 6.54 -0.03
C PHE A 54 2.62 6.08 -1.48
N PHE A 55 1.43 5.61 -1.83
CA PHE A 55 1.13 5.16 -3.19
C PHE A 55 1.13 6.31 -4.20
N ARG A 56 0.80 7.52 -3.77
CA ARG A 56 0.93 8.72 -4.60
C ARG A 56 2.39 9.02 -4.90
N ILE A 57 3.27 9.02 -3.90
CA ILE A 57 4.71 9.23 -4.08
C ILE A 57 5.31 8.18 -5.03
N LEU A 58 4.94 6.90 -4.85
CA LEU A 58 5.39 5.84 -5.75
C LEU A 58 4.90 6.01 -7.20
N ARG A 59 3.70 6.55 -7.38
CA ARG A 59 3.14 6.81 -8.72
C ARG A 59 3.83 7.99 -9.40
N GLU A 60 4.20 9.01 -8.63
CA GLU A 60 4.94 10.17 -9.12
C GLU A 60 6.41 9.85 -9.39
N ASN A 61 6.98 8.87 -8.68
CA ASN A 61 8.39 8.48 -8.77
C ASN A 61 8.55 6.96 -8.98
N PRO A 62 8.08 6.41 -10.12
CA PRO A 62 8.09 4.97 -10.36
C PRO A 62 9.48 4.40 -10.61
N ILE A 63 10.45 5.23 -11.01
CA ILE A 63 11.82 4.84 -11.33
C ILE A 63 12.76 5.40 -10.25
N THR A 64 13.56 4.52 -9.67
CA THR A 64 14.53 4.90 -8.64
C THR A 64 15.90 4.31 -8.94
N TYR A 65 16.95 5.02 -8.49
CA TYR A 65 18.37 4.66 -8.69
C TYR A 65 19.05 4.46 -7.33
N PRO A 66 18.70 3.37 -6.63
CA PRO A 66 19.20 3.15 -5.28
C PRO A 66 20.69 2.80 -5.26
N PRO A 67 21.36 2.98 -4.12
CA PRO A 67 22.74 2.53 -3.94
C PRO A 67 22.84 0.99 -4.00
N ALA A 68 24.03 0.47 -4.28
CA ALA A 68 24.29 -0.96 -4.49
C ALA A 68 23.73 -1.85 -3.37
N ARG A 69 23.87 -1.46 -2.12
CA ARG A 69 23.34 -2.21 -0.96
C ARG A 69 21.82 -2.44 -1.02
N ILE A 70 21.08 -1.48 -1.55
CA ILE A 70 19.62 -1.61 -1.71
C ILE A 70 19.30 -2.56 -2.87
N VAL A 71 20.09 -2.52 -3.94
CA VAL A 71 19.94 -3.43 -5.08
C VAL A 71 20.23 -4.89 -4.68
N GLU A 72 21.24 -5.11 -3.85
CA GLU A 72 21.57 -6.45 -3.30
C GLU A 72 20.40 -6.98 -2.45
N GLY A 73 19.85 -6.15 -1.56
CA GLY A 73 18.67 -6.49 -0.79
C GLY A 73 17.45 -6.83 -1.66
N ALA A 74 17.19 -6.04 -2.72
CA ALA A 74 16.15 -6.32 -3.68
C ALA A 74 16.39 -7.64 -4.43
N SER A 75 17.63 -7.90 -4.86
CA SER A 75 18.02 -9.16 -5.52
C SER A 75 17.75 -10.37 -4.62
N THR A 76 18.17 -10.29 -3.36
CA THR A 76 17.90 -11.33 -2.34
C THR A 76 16.40 -11.55 -2.15
N TRP A 77 15.64 -10.46 -2.06
CA TRP A 77 14.19 -10.52 -1.94
C TRP A 77 13.55 -11.24 -3.14
N PHE A 78 13.96 -10.92 -4.38
CA PHE A 78 13.48 -11.61 -5.58
C PHE A 78 13.78 -13.10 -5.56
N GLN A 79 15.00 -13.50 -5.16
CA GLN A 79 15.39 -14.90 -5.06
C GLN A 79 14.53 -15.66 -4.05
N MET A 80 14.33 -15.08 -2.87
CA MET A 80 13.51 -15.69 -1.83
C MET A 80 12.02 -15.74 -2.20
N ALA A 81 11.50 -14.73 -2.89
CA ALA A 81 10.13 -14.73 -3.39
C ALA A 81 9.95 -15.83 -4.46
N ALA A 82 10.89 -15.96 -5.39
CA ALA A 82 10.89 -17.00 -6.41
C ALA A 82 11.00 -18.41 -5.81
N TYR A 83 11.85 -18.59 -4.80
CA TYR A 83 11.98 -19.86 -4.07
C TYR A 83 10.64 -20.28 -3.45
N THR A 84 10.02 -19.38 -2.68
CA THR A 84 8.70 -19.65 -2.05
C THR A 84 7.61 -19.89 -3.09
N TYR A 85 7.59 -19.14 -4.19
CA TYR A 85 6.57 -19.27 -5.23
C TYR A 85 6.65 -20.63 -5.95
N ARG A 86 7.85 -21.17 -6.15
CA ARG A 86 8.07 -22.47 -6.81
C ARG A 86 7.69 -23.67 -5.93
N ASP A 87 7.72 -23.51 -4.61
CA ASP A 87 7.32 -24.57 -3.67
C ASP A 87 5.79 -24.69 -3.62
N ARG A 88 5.25 -25.52 -4.54
CA ARG A 88 3.79 -25.72 -4.65
C ARG A 88 3.20 -26.55 -3.52
N ASN A 89 4.02 -27.29 -2.80
CA ASN A 89 3.58 -28.14 -1.69
C ASN A 89 3.49 -27.38 -0.38
N ASN A 90 3.98 -26.15 -0.33
CA ASN A 90 3.93 -25.33 0.87
C ASN A 90 2.53 -24.73 1.05
N VAL A 91 1.80 -25.23 2.04
CA VAL A 91 0.44 -24.78 2.38
C VAL A 91 0.37 -23.30 2.77
N PHE A 92 1.46 -22.75 3.26
CA PHE A 92 1.58 -21.34 3.66
C PHE A 92 2.13 -20.42 2.57
N ARG A 93 2.36 -20.94 1.35
CA ARG A 93 2.99 -20.21 0.24
C ARG A 93 2.38 -18.81 0.03
N ASN A 94 1.07 -18.72 -0.09
CA ASN A 94 0.39 -17.44 -0.34
C ASN A 94 0.57 -16.46 0.82
N THR A 95 0.49 -16.95 2.05
CA THR A 95 0.71 -16.14 3.26
C THR A 95 2.14 -15.63 3.33
N ILE A 96 3.13 -16.47 3.02
CA ILE A 96 4.54 -16.08 3.00
C ILE A 96 4.79 -15.03 1.92
N ILE A 97 4.26 -15.21 0.71
CA ILE A 97 4.40 -14.22 -0.38
C ILE A 97 3.76 -12.89 0.00
N ARG A 98 2.56 -12.90 0.57
CA ARG A 98 1.90 -11.68 1.07
C ARG A 98 2.74 -10.95 2.11
N ASN A 99 3.26 -11.67 3.10
CA ASN A 99 4.07 -11.08 4.17
C ASN A 99 5.39 -10.52 3.62
N ARG A 100 6.02 -11.21 2.65
CA ARG A 100 7.21 -10.70 1.95
C ARG A 100 6.92 -9.41 1.20
N LEU A 101 5.78 -9.35 0.49
CA LEU A 101 5.36 -8.13 -0.21
C LEU A 101 5.08 -7.01 0.79
N GLN A 102 4.40 -7.29 1.89
CA GLN A 102 4.16 -6.32 2.95
C GLN A 102 5.46 -5.76 3.53
N ASN A 103 6.42 -6.62 3.84
CA ASN A 103 7.71 -6.21 4.39
C ASN A 103 8.47 -5.28 3.42
N VAL A 104 8.55 -5.62 2.13
CA VAL A 104 9.24 -4.77 1.16
C VAL A 104 8.54 -3.43 0.97
N LEU A 105 7.21 -3.39 1.00
CA LEU A 105 6.46 -2.14 0.93
C LEU A 105 6.72 -1.25 2.16
N LEU A 106 6.77 -1.84 3.36
CA LEU A 106 7.13 -1.13 4.60
C LEU A 106 8.56 -0.59 4.56
N GLU A 107 9.52 -1.38 4.06
CA GLU A 107 10.91 -0.92 3.90
C GLU A 107 11.03 0.23 2.89
N ILE A 108 10.29 0.19 1.79
CA ILE A 108 10.24 1.29 0.83
C ILE A 108 9.64 2.53 1.48
N TYR A 109 8.55 2.36 2.24
CA TYR A 109 7.88 3.46 2.94
C TYR A 109 8.81 4.12 3.97
N ASP A 110 9.50 3.35 4.81
CA ASP A 110 10.49 3.86 5.77
C ASP A 110 11.60 4.66 5.08
N LYS A 111 12.14 4.13 3.97
CA LYS A 111 13.18 4.83 3.20
C LYS A 111 12.70 6.14 2.60
N LEU A 112 11.48 6.15 2.03
CA LEU A 112 10.88 7.36 1.49
C LEU A 112 10.62 8.41 2.57
N GLN A 113 10.14 8.00 3.73
CA GLN A 113 9.94 8.89 4.89
C GLN A 113 11.27 9.50 5.37
N ARG A 114 12.31 8.69 5.51
CA ARG A 114 13.65 9.20 5.88
C ARG A 114 14.20 10.17 4.84
N TYR A 115 14.01 9.90 3.56
CA TYR A 115 14.47 10.77 2.49
C TYR A 115 13.71 12.10 2.47
N ALA A 116 12.39 12.05 2.67
CA ALA A 116 11.55 13.23 2.81
C ALA A 116 11.98 14.08 4.02
N ASN A 117 12.22 13.44 5.16
CA ASN A 117 12.67 14.13 6.38
C ASN A 117 14.09 14.73 6.25
N MET A 118 14.99 14.12 5.44
CA MET A 118 16.31 14.67 5.14
C MET A 118 16.26 15.88 4.20
N GLN A 119 15.29 15.93 3.29
CA GLN A 119 15.07 17.09 2.42
C GLN A 119 14.26 18.21 3.09
N GLN A 120 13.47 17.87 4.10
CA GLN A 120 12.70 18.83 4.92
C GLN A 120 13.54 19.42 6.06
N GLN A 121 14.72 19.95 5.76
CA GLN A 121 15.33 20.98 6.64
C GLN A 121 14.65 22.36 6.46
N THR A 122 13.60 22.44 5.66
CA THR A 122 12.59 23.49 5.73
C THR A 122 11.32 22.88 6.32
N PRO A 123 10.72 23.44 7.38
CA PRO A 123 9.45 22.96 7.91
C PRO A 123 8.35 23.32 6.91
N GLU A 124 8.14 22.48 5.89
CA GLU A 124 6.85 22.45 5.24
C GLU A 124 5.88 21.85 6.25
N THR A 125 5.09 22.70 6.81
CA THR A 125 3.97 22.44 7.68
C THR A 125 3.23 21.22 7.15
N THR A 126 3.33 20.10 7.87
CA THR A 126 2.37 19.01 7.74
C THR A 126 1.02 19.67 7.84
N THR A 127 0.27 19.79 6.74
CA THR A 127 -0.95 20.57 6.77
C THR A 127 -1.87 19.90 7.78
N ARG A 128 -2.60 20.66 8.58
CA ARG A 128 -3.62 20.16 9.52
C ARG A 128 -4.51 19.08 8.88
N GLN A 129 -4.72 19.15 7.58
CA GLN A 129 -5.49 18.15 6.82
C GLN A 129 -4.76 16.81 6.75
N THR A 130 -3.45 16.78 6.55
CA THR A 130 -2.65 15.55 6.52
C THR A 130 -2.65 14.87 7.88
N GLU A 131 -2.47 15.63 8.96
CA GLU A 131 -2.54 15.10 10.33
C GLU A 131 -3.92 14.52 10.65
N LEU A 132 -4.99 15.22 10.31
CA LEU A 132 -6.37 14.74 10.49
C LEU A 132 -6.63 13.46 9.67
N PHE A 133 -6.08 13.37 8.46
CA PHE A 133 -6.19 12.19 7.64
C PHE A 133 -5.45 10.98 8.26
N HIS A 134 -4.24 11.17 8.79
CA HIS A 134 -3.52 10.11 9.49
C HIS A 134 -4.28 9.59 10.70
N ARG A 135 -4.84 10.50 11.51
CA ARG A 135 -5.69 10.14 12.64
C ARG A 135 -6.97 9.42 12.21
N PHE A 136 -7.58 9.84 11.09
CA PHE A 136 -8.73 9.14 10.51
C PHE A 136 -8.37 7.69 10.12
N VAL A 137 -7.25 7.49 9.43
CA VAL A 137 -6.77 6.14 9.05
C VAL A 137 -6.56 5.27 10.28
N ALA A 138 -5.92 5.79 11.32
CA ALA A 138 -5.73 5.07 12.57
C ALA A 138 -7.07 4.65 13.22
N LEU A 139 -8.03 5.57 13.30
CA LEU A 139 -9.38 5.29 13.82
C LEU A 139 -10.13 4.26 12.98
N VAL A 140 -9.99 4.29 11.65
CA VAL A 140 -10.59 3.28 10.76
C VAL A 140 -10.00 1.90 11.06
N HIS A 141 -8.68 1.78 11.24
CA HIS A 141 -8.05 0.52 11.60
C HIS A 141 -8.52 -0.03 12.95
N GLU A 142 -8.81 0.84 13.90
CA GLU A 142 -9.23 0.45 15.24
C GLU A 142 -10.71 0.09 15.32
N HIS A 143 -11.56 0.81 14.57
CA HIS A 143 -13.01 0.78 14.81
C HIS A 143 -13.85 0.28 13.63
N SER A 144 -13.30 0.08 12.42
CA SER A 144 -14.12 -0.20 11.22
C SER A 144 -14.90 -1.51 11.28
N SER A 145 -14.45 -2.47 12.08
CA SER A 145 -15.21 -3.71 12.33
C SER A 145 -16.55 -3.47 13.03
N GLN A 146 -16.65 -2.42 13.85
CA GLN A 146 -17.84 -2.10 14.64
C GLN A 146 -18.55 -0.83 14.19
N GLN A 147 -17.80 0.15 13.69
CA GLN A 147 -18.29 1.49 13.35
C GLN A 147 -18.05 1.80 11.88
N ARG A 148 -19.13 1.99 11.12
CA ARG A 148 -19.07 2.20 9.66
C ARG A 148 -19.54 3.57 9.22
N GLU A 149 -20.11 4.36 10.16
CA GLU A 149 -20.65 5.67 9.85
C GLU A 149 -19.56 6.73 9.90
N VAL A 150 -19.52 7.57 8.86
CA VAL A 150 -18.51 8.64 8.72
C VAL A 150 -18.62 9.65 9.88
N SER A 151 -19.82 9.85 10.41
CA SER A 151 -20.08 10.73 11.57
C SER A 151 -19.26 10.32 12.80
N PHE A 152 -19.21 9.03 13.13
CA PHE A 152 -18.40 8.52 14.24
C PHE A 152 -16.94 8.97 14.18
N TYR A 153 -16.32 8.88 13.01
CA TYR A 153 -14.92 9.28 12.81
C TYR A 153 -14.75 10.79 12.84
N ALA A 154 -15.70 11.52 12.28
CA ALA A 154 -15.71 12.98 12.31
C ALA A 154 -15.80 13.50 13.74
N ASP A 155 -16.69 12.92 14.58
CA ASP A 155 -16.86 13.26 15.99
C ASP A 155 -15.59 12.96 16.79
N LYS A 156 -14.97 11.77 16.59
CA LYS A 156 -13.69 11.41 17.22
C LYS A 156 -12.56 12.38 16.86
N LEU A 157 -12.60 12.97 15.67
CA LEU A 157 -11.62 13.97 15.20
C LEU A 157 -12.01 15.41 15.56
N CYS A 158 -13.18 15.62 16.18
CA CYS A 158 -13.74 16.94 16.51
C CYS A 158 -13.86 17.85 15.26
N ILE A 159 -14.32 17.28 14.13
CA ILE A 159 -14.56 17.99 12.87
C ILE A 159 -15.91 17.62 12.28
N SER A 160 -16.41 18.39 11.30
CA SER A 160 -17.63 18.02 10.59
C SER A 160 -17.41 16.87 9.61
N THR A 161 -18.45 16.06 9.37
CA THR A 161 -18.46 14.99 8.37
C THR A 161 -18.13 15.49 6.97
N ARG A 162 -18.60 16.71 6.64
CA ARG A 162 -18.30 17.37 5.36
C ARG A 162 -16.80 17.66 5.22
N TYR A 163 -16.18 18.18 6.28
CA TYR A 163 -14.75 18.49 6.28
C TYR A 163 -13.89 17.23 6.21
N LEU A 164 -14.25 16.19 6.98
CA LEU A 164 -13.60 14.88 6.88
C LEU A 164 -13.70 14.31 5.46
N SER A 165 -14.89 14.32 4.85
CA SER A 165 -15.09 13.85 3.49
C SER A 165 -14.26 14.61 2.45
N THR A 166 -14.09 15.92 2.65
CA THR A 166 -13.23 16.74 1.79
C THR A 166 -11.76 16.34 1.94
N ILE A 167 -11.27 16.17 3.19
CA ILE A 167 -9.89 15.72 3.46
C ILE A 167 -9.62 14.36 2.80
N VAL A 168 -10.50 13.38 3.04
CA VAL A 168 -10.32 12.02 2.50
C VAL A 168 -10.34 12.04 0.97
N ARG A 169 -11.25 12.81 0.36
CA ARG A 169 -11.30 12.93 -1.11
C ARG A 169 -10.04 13.55 -1.69
N ASN A 170 -9.52 14.59 -1.05
CA ASN A 170 -8.30 15.27 -1.52
C ASN A 170 -7.05 14.39 -1.41
N ILE A 171 -6.93 13.62 -0.33
CA ILE A 171 -5.72 12.84 -0.04
C ILE A 171 -5.81 11.41 -0.60
N ALA A 172 -6.94 10.71 -0.37
CA ALA A 172 -7.13 9.32 -0.77
C ALA A 172 -7.85 9.14 -2.11
N HIS A 173 -8.35 10.21 -2.74
CA HIS A 173 -9.10 10.18 -4.00
C HIS A 173 -10.31 9.22 -3.98
N SER A 174 -10.88 9.00 -2.79
CA SER A 174 -12.07 8.19 -2.55
C SER A 174 -12.96 8.87 -1.52
N SER A 175 -14.22 8.46 -1.41
CA SER A 175 -15.07 8.95 -0.32
C SER A 175 -14.63 8.34 1.03
N ALA A 176 -14.93 9.03 2.12
CA ALA A 176 -14.66 8.52 3.47
C ALA A 176 -15.40 7.20 3.73
N LYS A 177 -16.63 7.06 3.22
CA LYS A 177 -17.42 5.82 3.31
C LYS A 177 -16.75 4.68 2.57
N GLU A 178 -16.34 4.88 1.31
CA GLU A 178 -15.60 3.87 0.54
C GLU A 178 -14.29 3.46 1.21
N PHE A 179 -13.60 4.39 1.85
CA PHE A 179 -12.37 4.09 2.59
C PHE A 179 -12.64 3.16 3.77
N ILE A 180 -13.68 3.45 4.56
CA ILE A 180 -14.12 2.61 5.70
C ILE A 180 -14.57 1.23 5.20
N ASP A 181 -15.44 1.18 4.19
CA ASP A 181 -16.00 -0.06 3.65
C ASP A 181 -14.89 -0.97 3.06
N ARG A 182 -13.89 -0.39 2.42
CA ARG A 182 -12.71 -1.14 1.95
C ARG A 182 -11.93 -1.77 3.10
N SER A 183 -11.79 -1.07 4.22
CA SER A 183 -11.16 -1.60 5.43
C SER A 183 -11.90 -2.83 5.95
N VAL A 184 -13.23 -2.75 6.06
CA VAL A 184 -14.08 -3.87 6.49
C VAL A 184 -13.99 -5.06 5.54
N LEU A 185 -14.03 -4.81 4.22
CA LEU A 185 -13.91 -5.86 3.21
C LEU A 185 -12.56 -6.59 3.28
N LEU A 186 -11.48 -5.88 3.58
CA LEU A 186 -10.17 -6.50 3.76
C LEU A 186 -10.13 -7.37 5.03
N GLU A 187 -10.76 -6.92 6.12
CA GLU A 187 -10.86 -7.71 7.34
C GLU A 187 -11.69 -8.98 7.14
N ILE A 188 -12.83 -8.88 6.42
CA ILE A 188 -13.62 -10.04 6.01
C ILE A 188 -12.78 -11.05 5.23
N LYS A 189 -12.06 -10.58 4.21
CA LYS A 189 -11.19 -11.44 3.39
C LYS A 189 -10.10 -12.12 4.22
N MET A 190 -9.49 -11.41 5.16
CA MET A 190 -8.50 -11.99 6.07
C MET A 190 -9.12 -13.07 6.95
N LEU A 191 -10.29 -12.84 7.53
CA LEU A 191 -10.96 -13.82 8.36
C LEU A 191 -11.35 -15.08 7.57
N LEU A 192 -11.88 -14.91 6.35
CA LEU A 192 -12.22 -16.04 5.47
C LEU A 192 -11.00 -16.87 5.04
N GLN A 193 -9.82 -16.26 4.96
CA GLN A 193 -8.60 -16.94 4.53
C GLN A 193 -7.78 -17.53 5.67
N SER A 194 -7.88 -16.97 6.87
CA SER A 194 -6.99 -17.30 8.00
C SER A 194 -7.68 -17.98 9.18
N THR A 195 -8.99 -18.20 9.10
CA THR A 195 -9.76 -18.85 10.16
C THR A 195 -10.77 -19.84 9.58
N ASP A 196 -11.23 -20.76 10.41
CA ASP A 196 -12.30 -21.72 10.09
C ASP A 196 -13.69 -21.18 10.42
N LEU A 197 -13.83 -19.87 10.64
CA LEU A 197 -15.11 -19.24 10.96
C LEU A 197 -16.06 -19.32 9.76
N SER A 198 -17.29 -19.67 10.02
CA SER A 198 -18.39 -19.60 9.05
C SER A 198 -18.69 -18.15 8.67
N VAL A 199 -19.35 -17.95 7.54
CA VAL A 199 -19.78 -16.61 7.10
C VAL A 199 -20.67 -15.93 8.15
N GLN A 200 -21.52 -16.69 8.85
CA GLN A 200 -22.37 -16.16 9.91
C GLN A 200 -21.57 -15.70 11.13
N GLU A 201 -20.57 -16.46 11.55
CA GLU A 201 -19.68 -16.06 12.66
C GLU A 201 -18.86 -14.82 12.31
N ILE A 202 -18.37 -14.72 11.05
CA ILE A 202 -17.69 -13.53 10.56
C ILE A 202 -18.64 -12.32 10.55
N ALA A 203 -19.87 -12.49 10.05
CA ALA A 203 -20.87 -11.43 10.05
C ALA A 203 -21.19 -10.97 11.48
N TYR A 204 -21.38 -11.89 12.42
CA TYR A 204 -21.60 -11.58 13.82
C TYR A 204 -20.41 -10.85 14.46
N ARG A 205 -19.19 -11.35 14.22
CA ARG A 205 -17.96 -10.75 14.74
C ARG A 205 -17.71 -9.34 14.23
N LEU A 206 -18.09 -9.06 13.00
CA LEU A 206 -17.95 -7.76 12.38
C LEU A 206 -19.22 -6.89 12.49
N HIS A 207 -20.18 -7.27 13.34
CA HIS A 207 -21.42 -6.52 13.61
C HIS A 207 -22.23 -6.21 12.33
N PHE A 208 -22.32 -7.19 11.41
CA PHE A 208 -23.31 -7.12 10.34
C PHE A 208 -24.68 -7.54 10.88
N PRO A 209 -25.78 -6.88 10.40
CA PRO A 209 -27.14 -7.24 10.77
C PRO A 209 -27.52 -8.64 10.29
#